data_147d0f95e443c14ae805cb230836161d
#
_entry.id   147d0f95e443c14ae805cb230836161d
#
_cell.length_a   1.000
_cell.length_b   1.000
_cell.length_c   1.000
_cell.angle_alpha   90.00
_cell.angle_beta   90.00
_cell.angle_gamma   90.00
#
_symmetry.space_group_name_H-M   'P 1'
#
loop_
_entity.id
_entity.type
_entity.pdbx_description
1 polymer ?
#
loop_
_entity_poly.entity_id
_entity_poly.type
_entity_poly.pdbx_seq_one_letter_code
_entity_poly.pdbx_strand_id
1 'polypeptide(L)'
;MSKSSIHIRPVSAGSETHNQRLKELNYVRADLSQDNESYIVDSIANVIKDIETRYRNSRGQKMQAKATPIREGVLLIEKHHTIDDLKRLGDRLEKEFGIKTIQAYTHKDEGHWSKETGEWKPNYHAHMVFNWTDEKGKNLNLKRPDMEKMQTIVAEELGLERGKKSGKDQTRATTAMER
;
A
#
# COMPACT_ATOMS: atom_id res chain seq x y z
N MET A 1 20.40 6.41 3.04
CA MET A 1 18.94 6.65 3.11
C MET A 1 18.24 5.76 2.11
N SER A 2 17.23 5.03 2.55
CA SER A 2 16.46 4.14 1.66
C SER A 2 15.61 4.94 0.69
N LYS A 3 15.37 4.35 -0.48
CA LYS A 3 14.47 4.95 -1.49
C LYS A 3 13.02 4.61 -1.16
N SER A 4 12.17 5.60 -1.22
CA SER A 4 10.74 5.42 -1.02
C SER A 4 10.12 4.66 -2.19
N SER A 5 9.10 3.88 -1.89
CA SER A 5 8.23 3.26 -2.89
C SER A 5 6.85 3.03 -2.30
N ILE A 6 5.83 3.14 -3.13
CA ILE A 6 4.49 2.63 -2.86
C ILE A 6 3.97 1.93 -4.12
N HIS A 7 3.49 0.70 -3.95
CA HIS A 7 2.84 -0.06 -5.01
C HIS A 7 1.38 -0.24 -4.68
N ILE A 8 0.51 0.29 -5.55
CA ILE A 8 -0.94 0.19 -5.41
C ILE A 8 -1.44 -0.97 -6.25
N ARG A 9 -2.23 -1.84 -5.62
CA ARG A 9 -2.88 -2.99 -6.26
C ARG A 9 -4.29 -3.19 -5.69
N PRO A 10 -5.19 -3.88 -6.40
CA PRO A 10 -6.43 -4.33 -5.80
C PRO A 10 -6.16 -5.18 -4.57
N VAL A 11 -6.96 -5.02 -3.52
CA VAL A 11 -6.87 -5.89 -2.35
C VAL A 11 -7.23 -7.33 -2.73
N SER A 12 -6.53 -8.30 -2.15
CA SER A 12 -6.83 -9.73 -2.35
C SER A 12 -7.62 -10.30 -1.16
N ALA A 13 -8.27 -11.44 -1.38
CA ALA A 13 -9.00 -12.15 -0.32
C ALA A 13 -8.12 -12.54 0.88
N GLY A 14 -6.82 -12.70 0.68
CA GLY A 14 -5.86 -13.03 1.74
C GLY A 14 -5.20 -11.84 2.42
N SER A 15 -5.48 -10.61 1.98
CA SER A 15 -4.76 -9.43 2.48
C SER A 15 -4.93 -9.22 3.99
N GLU A 16 -6.16 -9.26 4.51
CA GLU A 16 -6.38 -9.10 5.97
C GLU A 16 -5.71 -10.23 6.78
N THR A 17 -5.83 -11.47 6.32
CA THR A 17 -5.21 -12.64 6.98
C THR A 17 -3.70 -12.50 7.06
N HIS A 18 -3.05 -12.10 5.96
CA HIS A 18 -1.62 -11.84 5.91
C HIS A 18 -1.23 -10.66 6.82
N ASN A 19 -1.92 -9.54 6.68
CA ASN A 19 -1.59 -8.31 7.38
C ASN A 19 -1.76 -8.44 8.91
N GLN A 20 -2.76 -9.19 9.35
CA GLN A 20 -3.05 -9.43 10.76
C GLN A 20 -2.32 -10.65 11.34
N ARG A 21 -1.46 -11.32 10.54
CA ARG A 21 -0.70 -12.51 10.99
C ARG A 21 -1.61 -13.63 11.51
N LEU A 22 -2.72 -13.87 10.83
CA LEU A 22 -3.65 -14.96 11.19
C LEU A 22 -3.22 -16.33 10.66
N LYS A 23 -2.10 -16.41 9.92
CA LYS A 23 -1.46 -17.64 9.45
C LYS A 23 0.04 -17.60 9.75
N GLU A 24 0.61 -18.77 10.04
CA GLU A 24 2.06 -18.92 10.08
C GLU A 24 2.65 -18.83 8.68
N LEU A 25 3.76 -18.11 8.55
CA LEU A 25 4.46 -17.87 7.30
C LEU A 25 5.95 -18.12 7.52
N ASN A 26 6.57 -18.88 6.63
CA ASN A 26 7.97 -19.30 6.74
C ASN A 26 9.01 -18.16 6.59
N TYR A 27 8.60 -17.02 6.04
CA TYR A 27 9.43 -15.82 5.90
C TYR A 27 9.19 -14.78 7.00
N VAL A 28 8.37 -15.13 8.00
CA VAL A 28 8.05 -14.28 9.15
C VAL A 28 8.76 -14.82 10.39
N ARG A 29 9.45 -13.96 11.10
CA ARG A 29 9.98 -14.26 12.42
C ARG A 29 8.96 -13.86 13.48
N ALA A 30 8.27 -14.86 14.03
CA ALA A 30 7.22 -14.65 15.03
C ALA A 30 7.74 -13.94 16.30
N ASP A 31 9.02 -14.11 16.64
CA ASP A 31 9.68 -13.43 17.77
C ASP A 31 9.82 -11.92 17.57
N LEU A 32 9.72 -11.42 16.32
CA LEU A 32 9.75 -10.01 15.97
C LEU A 32 8.35 -9.43 15.70
N SER A 33 7.30 -10.24 15.63
CA SER A 33 5.94 -9.79 15.30
C SER A 33 5.35 -8.84 16.36
N GLN A 34 5.88 -8.85 17.57
CA GLN A 34 5.51 -7.89 18.63
C GLN A 34 5.88 -6.44 18.27
N ASP A 35 6.81 -6.22 17.35
CA ASP A 35 7.22 -4.90 16.89
C ASP A 35 6.30 -4.36 15.76
N ASN A 36 5.40 -5.19 15.25
CA ASN A 36 4.39 -4.79 14.29
C ASN A 36 3.30 -3.96 14.97
N GLU A 37 2.88 -2.92 14.28
CA GLU A 37 1.79 -2.05 14.72
C GLU A 37 0.65 -2.10 13.71
N SER A 38 -0.56 -1.83 14.16
CA SER A 38 -1.74 -1.80 13.29
C SER A 38 -2.67 -0.64 13.65
N TYR A 39 -3.39 -0.18 12.64
CA TYR A 39 -4.49 0.78 12.75
C TYR A 39 -5.64 0.30 11.89
N ILE A 40 -6.76 -0.03 12.51
CA ILE A 40 -7.93 -0.61 11.84
C ILE A 40 -9.14 0.28 12.13
N VAL A 41 -9.67 0.90 11.08
CA VAL A 41 -10.92 1.69 11.15
C VAL A 41 -12.12 0.77 11.04
N ASP A 42 -12.09 -0.13 10.05
CA ASP A 42 -13.17 -1.10 9.80
C ASP A 42 -12.63 -2.31 9.02
N SER A 43 -13.42 -3.37 8.95
CA SER A 43 -13.13 -4.52 8.11
C SER A 43 -13.31 -4.19 6.62
N ILE A 44 -12.54 -4.84 5.78
CA ILE A 44 -12.69 -4.70 4.31
C ILE A 44 -14.11 -5.08 3.89
N ALA A 45 -14.67 -6.15 4.44
CA ALA A 45 -16.02 -6.62 4.12
C ALA A 45 -17.09 -5.57 4.42
N ASN A 46 -17.02 -4.90 5.58
CA ASN A 46 -17.96 -3.85 5.94
C ASN A 46 -17.86 -2.65 5.00
N VAL A 47 -16.64 -2.23 4.67
CA VAL A 47 -16.42 -1.09 3.76
C VAL A 47 -16.92 -1.40 2.36
N ILE A 48 -16.68 -2.61 1.83
CA ILE A 48 -17.22 -3.03 0.53
C ILE A 48 -18.74 -2.95 0.53
N LYS A 49 -19.40 -3.47 1.57
CA LYS A 49 -20.85 -3.45 1.71
C LYS A 49 -21.41 -2.02 1.68
N ASP A 50 -20.78 -1.10 2.39
CA ASP A 50 -21.14 0.31 2.39
C ASP A 50 -20.96 0.96 1.01
N ILE A 51 -19.85 0.70 0.34
CA ILE A 51 -19.57 1.19 -1.01
C ILE A 51 -20.63 0.68 -2.00
N GLU A 52 -20.95 -0.60 -1.98
CA GLU A 52 -21.97 -1.21 -2.84
C GLU A 52 -23.35 -0.59 -2.62
N THR A 53 -23.70 -0.31 -1.38
CA THR A 53 -24.97 0.36 -1.02
C THR A 53 -25.01 1.77 -1.58
N ARG A 54 -23.96 2.56 -1.40
CA ARG A 54 -23.87 3.92 -1.95
C ARG A 54 -23.88 3.93 -3.47
N TYR A 55 -23.17 2.99 -4.10
CA TYR A 55 -23.16 2.85 -5.55
C TYR A 55 -24.56 2.54 -6.09
N ARG A 56 -25.26 1.57 -5.50
CA ARG A 56 -26.62 1.19 -5.89
C ARG A 56 -27.60 2.37 -5.73
N ASN A 57 -27.53 3.10 -4.62
CA ASN A 57 -28.39 4.24 -4.36
C ASN A 57 -28.16 5.37 -5.36
N SER A 58 -26.91 5.60 -5.79
CA SER A 58 -26.57 6.67 -6.72
C SER A 58 -26.78 6.29 -8.19
N ARG A 59 -26.56 5.02 -8.54
CA ARG A 59 -26.59 4.54 -9.94
C ARG A 59 -27.83 3.76 -10.31
N GLY A 60 -28.62 3.31 -9.33
CA GLY A 60 -29.79 2.46 -9.56
C GLY A 60 -29.47 1.04 -10.02
N GLN A 61 -28.21 0.61 -9.98
CA GLN A 61 -27.74 -0.71 -10.40
C GLN A 61 -26.66 -1.23 -9.50
N LYS A 62 -26.45 -2.55 -9.56
CA LYS A 62 -25.38 -3.23 -8.79
C LYS A 62 -24.00 -2.88 -9.35
N MET A 63 -23.01 -2.75 -8.46
CA MET A 63 -21.63 -2.61 -8.86
C MET A 63 -21.14 -3.84 -9.64
N GLN A 64 -20.32 -3.61 -10.66
CA GLN A 64 -19.77 -4.70 -11.47
C GLN A 64 -18.82 -5.57 -10.64
N ALA A 65 -18.87 -6.88 -10.85
CA ALA A 65 -18.02 -7.85 -10.13
C ALA A 65 -16.51 -7.59 -10.32
N LYS A 66 -16.10 -7.03 -11.46
CA LYS A 66 -14.71 -6.67 -11.77
C LYS A 66 -14.25 -5.34 -11.14
N ALA A 67 -15.12 -4.60 -10.47
CA ALA A 67 -14.74 -3.36 -9.82
C ALA A 67 -13.74 -3.62 -8.68
N THR A 68 -12.79 -2.72 -8.52
CA THR A 68 -11.75 -2.79 -7.48
C THR A 68 -11.83 -1.56 -6.57
N PRO A 69 -12.88 -1.46 -5.74
CA PRO A 69 -13.12 -0.28 -4.92
C PRO A 69 -12.18 -0.16 -3.73
N ILE A 70 -11.58 -1.26 -3.32
CA ILE A 70 -10.58 -1.32 -2.24
C ILE A 70 -9.24 -1.65 -2.85
N ARG A 71 -8.23 -0.84 -2.52
CA ARG A 71 -6.86 -1.03 -2.98
C ARG A 71 -5.90 -1.05 -1.82
N GLU A 72 -4.81 -1.75 -1.99
CA GLU A 72 -3.74 -1.88 -1.02
C GLU A 72 -2.47 -1.23 -1.55
N GLY A 73 -1.84 -0.41 -0.72
CA GLY A 73 -0.52 0.13 -0.96
C GLY A 73 0.51 -0.64 -0.13
N VAL A 74 1.56 -1.14 -0.78
CA VAL A 74 2.73 -1.72 -0.11
C VAL A 74 3.85 -0.69 -0.17
N LEU A 75 4.36 -0.30 1.00
CA LEU A 75 5.36 0.76 1.15
C LEU A 75 6.63 0.21 1.78
N LEU A 76 7.78 0.68 1.30
CA LEU A 76 9.02 0.51 2.03
C LEU A 76 9.03 1.44 3.24
N ILE A 77 9.41 0.91 4.41
CA ILE A 77 9.65 1.68 5.63
C ILE A 77 11.03 1.33 6.20
N GLU A 78 11.50 2.13 7.14
CA GLU A 78 12.67 1.84 7.95
C GLU A 78 12.24 1.41 9.36
N LYS A 79 13.16 0.84 10.12
CA LYS A 79 12.88 0.30 11.47
C LYS A 79 12.23 1.32 12.41
N HIS A 80 12.61 2.58 12.31
CA HIS A 80 12.13 3.65 13.19
C HIS A 80 10.72 4.16 12.86
N HIS A 81 10.18 3.86 11.66
CA HIS A 81 8.83 4.27 11.30
C HIS A 81 7.78 3.58 12.17
N THR A 82 6.75 4.32 12.51
CA THR A 82 5.66 3.87 13.38
C THR A 82 4.31 3.94 12.67
N ILE A 83 3.29 3.41 13.32
CA ILE A 83 1.91 3.50 12.81
C ILE A 83 1.45 4.96 12.72
N ASP A 84 1.95 5.87 13.56
CA ASP A 84 1.61 7.28 13.52
C ASP A 84 2.13 7.95 12.24
N ASP A 85 3.29 7.53 11.73
CA ASP A 85 3.80 7.96 10.42
C ASP A 85 2.83 7.57 9.29
N LEU A 86 2.30 6.34 9.34
CA LEU A 86 1.32 5.86 8.36
C LEU A 86 -0.02 6.59 8.47
N LYS A 87 -0.47 6.92 9.68
CA LYS A 87 -1.70 7.71 9.87
C LYS A 87 -1.56 9.10 9.27
N ARG A 88 -0.44 9.79 9.50
CA ARG A 88 -0.17 11.11 8.90
C ARG A 88 -0.10 11.02 7.38
N LEU A 89 0.56 10.00 6.85
CA LEU A 89 0.59 9.74 5.40
C LEU A 89 -0.83 9.52 4.86
N GLY A 90 -1.63 8.72 5.54
CA GLY A 90 -3.03 8.46 5.16
C GLY A 90 -3.87 9.72 5.12
N ASP A 91 -3.76 10.58 6.12
CA ASP A 91 -4.46 11.87 6.18
C ASP A 91 -4.05 12.78 5.00
N ARG A 92 -2.78 12.81 4.67
CA ARG A 92 -2.29 13.59 3.53
C ARG A 92 -2.76 13.05 2.19
N LEU A 93 -2.80 11.72 2.02
CA LEU A 93 -3.30 11.08 0.81
C LEU A 93 -4.83 11.29 0.65
N GLU A 94 -5.58 11.28 1.74
CA GLU A 94 -7.01 11.60 1.71
C GLU A 94 -7.25 13.06 1.29
N LYS A 95 -6.52 13.99 1.88
CA LYS A 95 -6.62 15.42 1.55
C LYS A 95 -6.28 15.70 0.08
N GLU A 96 -5.27 15.03 -0.44
CA GLU A 96 -4.76 15.26 -1.79
C GLU A 96 -5.59 14.57 -2.88
N PHE A 97 -6.00 13.32 -2.64
CA PHE A 97 -6.61 12.45 -3.67
C PHE A 97 -8.01 11.96 -3.31
N GLY A 98 -8.46 12.15 -2.09
CA GLY A 98 -9.76 11.65 -1.63
C GLY A 98 -9.76 10.16 -1.28
N ILE A 99 -8.62 9.47 -1.27
CA ILE A 99 -8.52 8.07 -0.84
C ILE A 99 -8.49 7.99 0.67
N LYS A 100 -9.33 7.12 1.26
CA LYS A 100 -9.47 6.99 2.72
C LYS A 100 -8.76 5.74 3.21
N THR A 101 -7.91 5.88 4.22
CA THR A 101 -7.27 4.74 4.86
C THR A 101 -8.30 3.97 5.70
N ILE A 102 -8.44 2.69 5.42
CA ILE A 102 -9.29 1.75 6.15
C ILE A 102 -8.47 1.01 7.19
N GLN A 103 -7.28 0.57 6.82
CA GLN A 103 -6.35 -0.18 7.66
C GLN A 103 -4.91 0.20 7.31
N ALA A 104 -4.03 0.14 8.29
CA ALA A 104 -2.60 0.31 8.11
C ALA A 104 -1.85 -0.64 9.04
N TYR A 105 -0.74 -1.19 8.54
CA TYR A 105 0.10 -2.16 9.26
C TYR A 105 1.56 -1.91 9.00
N THR A 106 2.38 -1.96 10.04
CA THR A 106 3.84 -2.08 9.89
C THR A 106 4.23 -3.54 9.98
N HIS A 107 5.08 -4.01 9.09
CA HIS A 107 5.67 -5.34 9.13
C HIS A 107 7.17 -5.24 9.32
N LYS A 108 7.63 -5.57 10.53
CA LYS A 108 9.04 -5.55 10.93
C LYS A 108 9.59 -6.94 11.21
N ASP A 109 8.80 -7.95 10.92
CA ASP A 109 9.04 -9.36 11.20
C ASP A 109 9.33 -10.21 9.95
N GLU A 110 9.24 -9.63 8.77
CA GLU A 110 9.55 -10.29 7.50
C GLU A 110 11.00 -10.09 7.07
N GLY A 111 11.53 -11.06 6.36
CA GLY A 111 12.88 -11.02 5.82
C GLY A 111 13.35 -12.38 5.32
N HIS A 112 14.67 -12.54 5.25
CA HIS A 112 15.29 -13.80 4.90
C HIS A 112 16.67 -13.95 5.56
N TRP A 113 17.10 -15.19 5.70
CA TRP A 113 18.46 -15.49 6.14
C TRP A 113 19.42 -15.42 4.95
N SER A 114 20.48 -14.65 5.09
CA SER A 114 21.53 -14.59 4.06
C SER A 114 22.23 -15.94 3.94
N LYS A 115 22.31 -16.47 2.73
CA LYS A 115 23.05 -17.72 2.45
C LYS A 115 24.56 -17.54 2.59
N GLU A 116 25.07 -16.31 2.43
CA GLU A 116 26.48 -15.99 2.49
C GLU A 116 26.97 -15.77 3.91
N THR A 117 26.22 -15.02 4.72
CA THR A 117 26.64 -14.60 6.07
C THR A 117 25.90 -15.32 7.20
N GLY A 118 24.78 -16.00 6.92
CA GLY A 118 23.92 -16.59 7.92
C GLY A 118 23.13 -15.57 8.76
N GLU A 119 23.21 -14.29 8.43
CA GLU A 119 22.53 -13.21 9.13
C GLU A 119 21.12 -12.99 8.64
N TRP A 120 20.25 -12.54 9.54
CA TRP A 120 18.90 -12.11 9.19
C TRP A 120 18.93 -10.77 8.43
N LYS A 121 18.33 -10.75 7.25
CA LYS A 121 18.14 -9.55 6.44
C LYS A 121 16.68 -9.15 6.52
N PRO A 122 16.32 -8.13 7.31
CA PRO A 122 14.94 -7.70 7.45
C PRO A 122 14.43 -7.01 6.17
N ASN A 123 13.13 -7.17 5.92
CA ASN A 123 12.40 -6.49 4.88
C ASN A 123 11.30 -5.63 5.53
N TYR A 124 11.66 -4.46 6.02
CA TYR A 124 10.72 -3.55 6.65
C TYR A 124 9.80 -2.92 5.60
N HIS A 125 8.52 -3.17 5.76
CA HIS A 125 7.51 -2.61 4.88
C HIS A 125 6.21 -2.36 5.62
N ALA A 126 5.32 -1.62 4.99
CA ALA A 126 3.98 -1.35 5.51
C ALA A 126 2.93 -1.69 4.46
N HIS A 127 1.75 -2.03 4.95
CA HIS A 127 0.55 -2.19 4.14
C HIS A 127 -0.46 -1.12 4.55
N MET A 128 -1.02 -0.43 3.58
CA MET A 128 -2.13 0.50 3.79
C MET A 128 -3.28 0.10 2.87
N VAL A 129 -4.44 -0.11 3.45
CA VAL A 129 -5.67 -0.47 2.73
C VAL A 129 -6.53 0.76 2.61
N PHE A 130 -6.97 1.07 1.39
CA PHE A 130 -7.68 2.30 1.06
C PHE A 130 -9.05 2.03 0.45
N ASN A 131 -10.03 2.81 0.85
CA ASN A 131 -11.24 3.01 0.09
C ASN A 131 -10.94 3.95 -1.09
N TRP A 132 -11.02 3.41 -2.29
CA TRP A 132 -10.67 4.09 -3.55
C TRP A 132 -11.90 4.61 -4.29
N THR A 133 -12.93 5.02 -3.55
CA THR A 133 -14.20 5.48 -4.11
C THR A 133 -14.57 6.88 -3.62
N ASP A 134 -15.39 7.56 -4.43
CA ASP A 134 -16.02 8.81 -4.04
C ASP A 134 -17.26 8.59 -3.15
N GLU A 135 -17.96 9.66 -2.81
CA GLU A 135 -19.17 9.64 -1.97
C GLU A 135 -20.33 8.83 -2.56
N LYS A 136 -20.33 8.63 -3.88
CA LYS A 136 -21.33 7.85 -4.61
C LYS A 136 -20.93 6.39 -4.79
N GLY A 137 -19.81 5.96 -4.21
CA GLY A 137 -19.29 4.61 -4.38
C GLY A 137 -18.62 4.35 -5.73
N LYS A 138 -18.36 5.39 -6.52
CA LYS A 138 -17.67 5.29 -7.81
C LYS A 138 -16.16 5.35 -7.61
N ASN A 139 -15.40 4.48 -8.30
CA ASN A 139 -13.94 4.50 -8.25
C ASN A 139 -13.37 5.88 -8.61
N LEU A 140 -12.40 6.32 -7.80
CA LEU A 140 -11.60 7.49 -8.08
C LEU A 140 -10.75 7.23 -9.33
N ASN A 141 -10.68 8.23 -10.21
CA ASN A 141 -9.94 8.14 -11.46
C ASN A 141 -8.60 8.88 -11.36
N LEU A 142 -7.68 8.33 -10.58
CA LEU A 142 -6.33 8.87 -10.49
C LEU A 142 -5.54 8.57 -11.77
N LYS A 143 -4.86 9.58 -12.27
CA LYS A 143 -4.05 9.51 -13.48
C LYS A 143 -2.56 9.31 -13.13
N ARG A 144 -1.75 9.08 -14.14
CA ARG A 144 -0.30 8.90 -13.96
C ARG A 144 0.37 10.05 -13.19
N PRO A 145 0.07 11.35 -13.45
CA PRO A 145 0.64 12.44 -12.66
C PRO A 145 0.26 12.37 -11.18
N ASP A 146 -0.97 11.94 -10.85
CA ASP A 146 -1.42 11.75 -9.47
C ASP A 146 -0.61 10.65 -8.79
N MET A 147 -0.38 9.53 -9.48
CA MET A 147 0.42 8.42 -8.95
C MET A 147 1.90 8.83 -8.76
N GLU A 148 2.45 9.65 -9.65
CA GLU A 148 3.79 10.22 -9.49
C GLU A 148 3.85 11.16 -8.28
N LYS A 149 2.82 11.99 -8.07
CA LYS A 149 2.69 12.86 -6.89
C LYS A 149 2.56 12.06 -5.61
N MET A 150 1.82 10.94 -5.63
CA MET A 150 1.71 10.02 -4.50
C MET A 150 3.09 9.49 -4.08
N GLN A 151 3.93 9.07 -5.01
CA GLN A 151 5.30 8.64 -4.73
C GLN A 151 6.11 9.74 -4.02
N THR A 152 5.96 10.98 -4.44
CA THR A 152 6.63 12.14 -3.84
C THR A 152 6.13 12.39 -2.41
N ILE A 153 4.81 12.35 -2.20
CA ILE A 153 4.21 12.51 -0.87
C ILE A 153 4.69 11.44 0.10
N VAL A 154 4.77 10.19 -0.34
CA VAL A 154 5.29 9.08 0.49
C VAL A 154 6.74 9.35 0.91
N ALA A 155 7.59 9.79 -0.03
CA ALA A 155 8.98 10.13 0.28
C ALA A 155 9.08 11.25 1.32
N GLU A 156 8.31 12.31 1.14
CA GLU A 156 8.30 13.47 2.04
C GLU A 156 7.81 13.10 3.44
N GLU A 157 6.68 12.40 3.56
CA GLU A 157 6.10 12.03 4.86
C GLU A 157 6.96 11.04 5.64
N LEU A 158 7.61 10.10 4.95
CA LEU A 158 8.47 9.11 5.58
C LEU A 158 9.93 9.58 5.72
N GLY A 159 10.28 10.77 5.22
CA GLY A 159 11.65 11.28 5.26
C GLY A 159 12.63 10.40 4.48
N LEU A 160 12.19 9.80 3.38
CA LEU A 160 12.98 8.92 2.53
C LEU A 160 13.39 9.61 1.23
N GLU A 161 14.43 9.09 0.59
CA GLU A 161 14.81 9.56 -0.73
C GLU A 161 13.74 9.18 -1.76
N ARG A 162 13.33 10.13 -2.61
CA ARG A 162 12.38 9.85 -3.69
C ARG A 162 12.96 8.81 -4.65
N GLY A 163 12.26 7.69 -4.84
CA GLY A 163 12.62 6.69 -5.85
C GLY A 163 12.60 7.28 -7.26
N LYS A 164 13.37 6.70 -8.17
CA LYS A 164 13.41 7.14 -9.57
C LYS A 164 12.03 6.97 -10.22
N LYS A 165 11.63 7.92 -11.06
CA LYS A 165 10.48 7.75 -11.93
C LYS A 165 10.72 6.56 -12.85
N SER A 166 9.80 5.60 -12.91
CA SER A 166 9.85 4.55 -13.92
C SER A 166 9.57 5.19 -15.29
N GLY A 167 10.63 5.48 -16.04
CA GLY A 167 10.53 6.09 -17.36
C GLY A 167 10.64 5.06 -18.47
N LYS A 168 9.90 5.28 -19.55
CA LYS A 168 10.10 4.61 -20.84
C LYS A 168 11.48 4.91 -21.47
N ASP A 169 12.33 5.69 -20.81
CA ASP A 169 13.65 6.11 -21.32
C ASP A 169 14.76 5.07 -21.16
N GLN A 170 14.56 4.02 -20.34
CA GLN A 170 15.59 2.98 -20.23
C GLN A 170 15.59 1.98 -21.40
N THR A 171 14.51 1.87 -22.17
CA THR A 171 14.43 0.97 -23.33
C THR A 171 15.03 1.58 -24.59
N ARG A 172 15.25 2.90 -24.64
CA ARG A 172 15.88 3.56 -25.80
C ARG A 172 17.40 3.61 -25.73
N ALA A 173 17.99 3.57 -24.54
CA ALA A 173 19.45 3.64 -24.38
C ALA A 173 20.14 2.31 -24.70
N THR A 174 19.46 1.17 -24.53
CA THR A 174 20.05 -0.16 -24.82
C THR A 174 20.04 -0.50 -26.31
N THR A 175 19.10 0.07 -27.08
CA THR A 175 19.02 -0.19 -28.54
C THR A 175 19.97 0.68 -29.38
N ALA A 176 20.53 1.73 -28.79
CA ALA A 176 21.45 2.62 -29.48
C ALA A 176 22.95 2.18 -29.37
N MET A 177 23.25 1.17 -28.54
CA MET A 177 24.62 0.63 -28.38
C MET A 177 24.87 -0.67 -29.15
N GLU A 178 23.88 -1.20 -29.89
CA GLU A 178 24.01 -2.42 -30.70
C GLU A 178 23.87 -2.16 -32.22
N ARG A 179 24.24 -0.99 -32.67
CA ARG A 179 24.37 -0.74 -34.12
C ARG A 179 25.70 -0.08 -34.46
#